data_6f4d0d0df6eca2806608225ef1cea3ea
#
_entry.id   6f4d0d0df6eca2806608225ef1cea3ea
#
_cell.length_a   1.000
_cell.length_b   1.000
_cell.length_c   1.000
_cell.angle_alpha   90.00
_cell.angle_beta   90.00
_cell.angle_gamma   90.00
#
_symmetry.space_group_name_H-M   'P 1'
#
loop_
_entity.id
_entity.type
_entity.pdbx_description
1 polymer ?
#
loop_
_entity_poly.entity_id
_entity_poly.type
_entity_poly.pdbx_seq_one_letter_code
_entity_poly.pdbx_strand_id
1 'polypeptide(L)'
;MTENDVSIDISLDDKDWRVRVAAILHPNATSEDIDKALNDEYWYVRETAIRHPNATKENIDKALNDENWYVRETAIRHPNATKENIDKALNDDIDVREAAIKHPNATSEHLDKALNDENEYVREAAIQHPNATSEHLDKALNDKNEYVRIAAIQHPNATKEHIDKALNDGDSDVRYAAIQHPNASKENIDKALNDEYWYVRETAIRHPNVTKEHLDKALNDENWRVRDAAISIPNKG
;
A
#
# COMPACT_ATOMS: atom_id res chain seq x y z
N MET A 1 -31.13 -10.05 34.89
CA MET A 1 -30.53 -10.78 33.76
C MET A 1 -31.61 -10.78 32.67
N THR A 2 -31.41 -10.05 31.61
CA THR A 2 -32.33 -10.00 30.46
C THR A 2 -32.12 -11.23 29.61
N GLU A 3 -33.16 -11.76 28.96
CA GLU A 3 -33.14 -12.98 28.12
C GLU A 3 -32.05 -12.98 27.03
N ASN A 4 -31.38 -11.85 26.76
CA ASN A 4 -30.30 -11.71 25.76
C ASN A 4 -28.91 -12.12 26.26
N ASP A 5 -28.67 -12.21 27.58
CA ASP A 5 -27.35 -12.53 28.14
C ASP A 5 -27.04 -14.05 28.18
N VAL A 6 -28.04 -14.89 28.02
CA VAL A 6 -27.89 -16.36 28.13
C VAL A 6 -27.36 -16.98 26.83
N SER A 7 -27.27 -16.21 25.73
CA SER A 7 -27.18 -16.82 24.41
C SER A 7 -25.75 -16.97 23.83
N ILE A 8 -24.79 -16.07 24.13
CA ILE A 8 -23.50 -16.07 23.43
C ILE A 8 -22.63 -17.25 23.87
N ASP A 9 -22.44 -17.44 25.14
CA ASP A 9 -21.55 -18.49 25.67
C ASP A 9 -22.03 -19.91 25.30
N ILE A 10 -23.37 -20.17 25.38
CA ILE A 10 -23.98 -21.43 24.95
C ILE A 10 -23.84 -21.64 23.45
N SER A 11 -23.96 -20.57 22.66
CA SER A 11 -23.86 -20.63 21.19
C SER A 11 -22.41 -20.81 20.71
N LEU A 12 -21.40 -20.43 21.49
CA LEU A 12 -19.98 -20.67 21.18
C LEU A 12 -19.57 -22.15 21.34
N ASP A 13 -20.39 -22.97 22.02
CA ASP A 13 -20.20 -24.44 22.16
C ASP A 13 -21.07 -25.24 21.18
N ASP A 14 -21.80 -24.61 20.29
CA ASP A 14 -22.67 -25.29 19.32
C ASP A 14 -21.83 -26.15 18.37
N LYS A 15 -22.38 -27.28 17.95
CA LYS A 15 -21.74 -28.21 17.01
C LYS A 15 -21.58 -27.59 15.60
N ASP A 16 -22.51 -26.70 15.20
CA ASP A 16 -22.46 -26.02 13.93
C ASP A 16 -21.61 -24.74 14.05
N TRP A 17 -20.49 -24.69 13.35
CA TRP A 17 -19.61 -23.54 13.33
C TRP A 17 -20.33 -22.24 12.89
N ARG A 18 -21.41 -22.32 12.09
CA ARG A 18 -22.20 -21.16 11.69
C ARG A 18 -22.92 -20.51 12.86
N VAL A 19 -23.36 -21.32 13.81
CA VAL A 19 -23.97 -20.83 15.06
C VAL A 19 -22.89 -20.15 15.90
N ARG A 20 -21.70 -20.76 16.00
CA ARG A 20 -20.56 -20.15 16.73
C ARG A 20 -20.13 -18.83 16.10
N VAL A 21 -20.09 -18.73 14.75
CA VAL A 21 -19.84 -17.45 14.04
C VAL A 21 -20.94 -16.42 14.36
N ALA A 22 -22.21 -16.82 14.30
CA ALA A 22 -23.31 -15.90 14.62
C ALA A 22 -23.25 -15.38 16.06
N ALA A 23 -22.82 -16.22 17.01
CA ALA A 23 -22.64 -15.84 18.39
C ALA A 23 -21.53 -14.78 18.54
N ILE A 24 -20.36 -14.99 17.91
CA ILE A 24 -19.23 -14.05 18.03
C ILE A 24 -19.47 -12.74 17.27
N LEU A 25 -20.32 -12.71 16.26
CA LEU A 25 -20.72 -11.48 15.56
C LEU A 25 -21.68 -10.61 16.38
N HIS A 26 -22.17 -11.09 17.52
CA HIS A 26 -23.09 -10.33 18.34
C HIS A 26 -22.38 -9.11 18.95
N PRO A 27 -22.94 -7.88 18.87
CA PRO A 27 -22.27 -6.66 19.34
C PRO A 27 -21.86 -6.66 20.83
N ASN A 28 -22.53 -7.50 21.64
CA ASN A 28 -22.23 -7.64 23.05
C ASN A 28 -21.19 -8.74 23.37
N ALA A 29 -20.60 -9.37 22.33
CA ALA A 29 -19.52 -10.32 22.57
C ALA A 29 -18.37 -9.64 23.32
N THR A 30 -17.97 -10.25 24.41
CA THR A 30 -16.92 -9.73 25.29
C THR A 30 -15.53 -10.17 24.82
N SER A 31 -14.49 -9.61 25.42
CA SER A 31 -13.12 -10.05 25.17
C SER A 31 -12.89 -11.52 25.58
N GLU A 32 -13.60 -12.01 26.59
CA GLU A 32 -13.59 -13.40 27.02
C GLU A 32 -14.27 -14.33 25.99
N ASP A 33 -15.39 -13.90 25.39
CA ASP A 33 -16.04 -14.63 24.29
C ASP A 33 -15.13 -14.73 23.08
N ILE A 34 -14.44 -13.62 22.76
CA ILE A 34 -13.43 -13.57 21.68
C ILE A 34 -12.28 -14.54 22.01
N ASP A 35 -11.76 -14.52 23.25
CA ASP A 35 -10.67 -15.42 23.65
C ASP A 35 -11.07 -16.90 23.55
N LYS A 36 -12.31 -17.23 23.92
CA LYS A 36 -12.89 -18.58 23.76
C LYS A 36 -12.96 -18.95 22.27
N ALA A 37 -13.51 -18.07 21.41
CA ALA A 37 -13.66 -18.31 19.99
C ALA A 37 -12.32 -18.40 19.25
N LEU A 38 -11.26 -17.75 19.74
CA LEU A 38 -9.88 -17.89 19.22
C LEU A 38 -9.24 -19.28 19.48
N ASN A 39 -9.88 -20.16 20.25
CA ASN A 39 -9.49 -21.56 20.41
C ASN A 39 -10.34 -22.53 19.59
N ASP A 40 -11.25 -22.01 18.75
CA ASP A 40 -12.13 -22.84 17.92
C ASP A 40 -11.33 -23.71 16.94
N GLU A 41 -11.81 -24.94 16.71
CA GLU A 41 -11.22 -25.85 15.71
C GLU A 41 -11.29 -25.29 14.29
N TYR A 42 -12.27 -24.43 14.01
CA TYR A 42 -12.51 -23.86 12.70
C TYR A 42 -11.84 -22.49 12.56
N TRP A 43 -10.87 -22.37 11.67
CA TRP A 43 -10.14 -21.11 11.45
C TRP A 43 -11.05 -19.93 11.15
N TYR A 44 -12.19 -20.14 10.46
CA TYR A 44 -13.13 -19.07 10.12
C TYR A 44 -13.86 -18.51 11.36
N VAL A 45 -14.08 -19.32 12.40
CA VAL A 45 -14.60 -18.83 13.69
C VAL A 45 -13.52 -17.98 14.36
N ARG A 46 -12.26 -18.47 14.40
CA ARG A 46 -11.12 -17.73 14.97
C ARG A 46 -10.88 -16.40 14.25
N GLU A 47 -10.96 -16.39 12.89
CA GLU A 47 -10.83 -15.19 12.06
C GLU A 47 -11.97 -14.21 12.33
N THR A 48 -13.21 -14.69 12.43
CA THR A 48 -14.37 -13.85 12.78
C THR A 48 -14.21 -13.24 14.17
N ALA A 49 -13.70 -14.02 15.14
CA ALA A 49 -13.46 -13.57 16.51
C ALA A 49 -12.46 -12.40 16.56
N ILE A 50 -11.32 -12.51 15.87
CA ILE A 50 -10.31 -11.45 15.92
C ILE A 50 -10.72 -10.19 15.13
N ARG A 51 -11.68 -10.29 14.22
CA ARG A 51 -12.23 -9.13 13.52
C ARG A 51 -13.17 -8.30 14.40
N HIS A 52 -13.61 -8.84 15.54
CA HIS A 52 -14.60 -8.17 16.40
C HIS A 52 -14.03 -6.89 17.04
N PRO A 53 -14.77 -5.76 17.04
CA PRO A 53 -14.28 -4.47 17.56
C PRO A 53 -13.83 -4.50 19.03
N ASN A 54 -14.38 -5.43 19.82
CA ASN A 54 -14.02 -5.60 21.23
C ASN A 54 -12.76 -6.46 21.44
N ALA A 55 -12.08 -6.88 20.36
CA ALA A 55 -10.82 -7.61 20.49
C ALA A 55 -9.75 -6.73 21.15
N THR A 56 -9.16 -7.25 22.21
CA THR A 56 -8.11 -6.59 22.98
C THR A 56 -6.73 -6.85 22.37
N LYS A 57 -5.71 -6.14 22.89
CA LYS A 57 -4.30 -6.42 22.57
C LYS A 57 -3.96 -7.89 22.82
N GLU A 58 -4.41 -8.46 23.92
CA GLU A 58 -4.16 -9.84 24.30
C GLU A 58 -4.77 -10.82 23.29
N ASN A 59 -5.99 -10.55 22.80
CA ASN A 59 -6.62 -11.32 21.74
C ASN A 59 -5.80 -11.26 20.44
N ILE A 60 -5.28 -10.06 20.08
CA ILE A 60 -4.43 -9.87 18.89
C ILE A 60 -3.11 -10.64 19.06
N ASP A 61 -2.45 -10.53 20.22
CA ASP A 61 -1.20 -11.24 20.51
C ASP A 61 -1.37 -12.76 20.38
N LYS A 62 -2.54 -13.29 20.79
CA LYS A 62 -2.91 -14.70 20.64
C LYS A 62 -3.15 -15.06 19.17
N ALA A 63 -3.96 -14.29 18.46
CA ALA A 63 -4.32 -14.55 17.06
C ALA A 63 -3.12 -14.45 16.12
N LEU A 64 -2.11 -13.63 16.42
CA LEU A 64 -0.83 -13.56 15.70
C LEU A 64 0.06 -14.80 15.89
N ASN A 65 -0.36 -15.80 16.69
CA ASN A 65 0.27 -17.12 16.80
C ASN A 65 -0.60 -18.24 16.18
N ASP A 66 -1.69 -17.88 15.50
CA ASP A 66 -2.58 -18.85 14.88
C ASP A 66 -1.85 -19.65 13.79
N GLU A 67 -2.18 -20.91 13.65
CA GLU A 67 -1.65 -21.76 12.57
C GLU A 67 -2.05 -21.29 11.18
N ASN A 68 -3.23 -20.64 11.07
CA ASN A 68 -3.78 -20.15 9.81
C ASN A 68 -3.36 -18.70 9.54
N TRP A 69 -2.70 -18.47 8.43
CA TRP A 69 -2.20 -17.16 8.06
C TRP A 69 -3.33 -16.10 7.88
N TYR A 70 -4.54 -16.49 7.46
CA TYR A 70 -5.69 -15.59 7.39
C TYR A 70 -6.09 -15.02 8.75
N VAL A 71 -5.99 -15.84 9.81
CA VAL A 71 -6.27 -15.38 11.18
C VAL A 71 -5.18 -14.38 11.60
N ARG A 72 -3.90 -14.69 11.32
CA ARG A 72 -2.78 -13.79 11.62
C ARG A 72 -2.85 -12.47 10.84
N GLU A 73 -3.20 -12.53 9.54
CA GLU A 73 -3.41 -11.35 8.69
C GLU A 73 -4.56 -10.48 9.23
N THR A 74 -5.69 -11.09 9.60
CA THR A 74 -6.82 -10.38 10.20
C THR A 74 -6.44 -9.74 11.53
N ALA A 75 -5.65 -10.42 12.33
CA ALA A 75 -5.16 -9.91 13.61
C ALA A 75 -4.28 -8.67 13.44
N ILE A 76 -3.35 -8.67 12.48
CA ILE A 76 -2.50 -7.50 12.26
C ILE A 76 -3.23 -6.32 11.61
N ARG A 77 -4.32 -6.56 10.87
CA ARG A 77 -5.18 -5.49 10.32
C ARG A 77 -6.07 -4.84 11.38
N HIS A 78 -6.16 -5.41 12.58
CA HIS A 78 -7.05 -4.89 13.62
C HIS A 78 -6.56 -3.52 14.13
N PRO A 79 -7.44 -2.50 14.29
CA PRO A 79 -7.04 -1.14 14.71
C PRO A 79 -6.28 -1.08 16.05
N ASN A 80 -6.48 -2.06 16.92
CA ASN A 80 -5.82 -2.17 18.22
C ASN A 80 -4.43 -2.86 18.12
N ALA A 81 -3.97 -3.24 16.92
CA ALA A 81 -2.64 -3.81 16.76
C ALA A 81 -1.55 -2.78 17.09
N THR A 82 -0.58 -3.21 17.88
CA THR A 82 0.49 -2.36 18.38
C THR A 82 1.74 -2.41 17.50
N LYS A 83 2.72 -1.55 17.78
CA LYS A 83 4.03 -1.59 17.10
C LYS A 83 4.73 -2.94 17.29
N GLU A 84 4.65 -3.52 18.48
CA GLU A 84 5.21 -4.84 18.80
C GLU A 84 4.53 -5.95 17.98
N ASN A 85 3.23 -5.81 17.70
CA ASN A 85 2.51 -6.73 16.81
C ASN A 85 3.03 -6.62 15.38
N ILE A 86 3.29 -5.39 14.90
CA ILE A 86 3.88 -5.16 13.57
C ILE A 86 5.27 -5.77 13.49
N ASP A 87 6.15 -5.54 14.49
CA ASP A 87 7.49 -6.14 14.55
C ASP A 87 7.46 -7.66 14.42
N LYS A 88 6.49 -8.31 15.08
CA LYS A 88 6.29 -9.75 14.99
C LYS A 88 5.81 -10.16 13.59
N ALA A 89 4.79 -9.49 13.07
CA ALA A 89 4.15 -9.80 11.80
C ALA A 89 5.10 -9.62 10.60
N LEU A 90 6.09 -8.74 10.69
CA LEU A 90 7.13 -8.56 9.66
C LEU A 90 8.09 -9.76 9.48
N ASN A 91 7.93 -10.83 10.25
CA ASN A 91 8.69 -12.07 10.09
C ASN A 91 7.80 -13.27 9.71
N ASP A 92 6.58 -13.00 9.27
CA ASP A 92 5.54 -13.96 8.95
C ASP A 92 5.43 -14.24 7.42
N ASP A 93 4.35 -14.88 7.00
CA ASP A 93 4.01 -15.05 5.58
C ASP A 93 3.86 -13.71 4.85
N ILE A 94 3.99 -13.72 3.53
CA ILE A 94 4.00 -12.51 2.67
C ILE A 94 2.77 -11.63 2.95
N ASP A 95 1.57 -12.22 2.96
CA ASP A 95 0.31 -11.48 3.14
C ASP A 95 0.24 -10.82 4.52
N VAL A 96 0.77 -11.48 5.54
CA VAL A 96 0.83 -10.96 6.92
C VAL A 96 1.86 -9.81 7.01
N ARG A 97 3.05 -9.96 6.37
CA ARG A 97 4.07 -8.90 6.31
C ARG A 97 3.55 -7.65 5.59
N GLU A 98 2.87 -7.87 4.44
CA GLU A 98 2.27 -6.77 3.67
C GLU A 98 1.16 -6.05 4.47
N ALA A 99 0.29 -6.81 5.15
CA ALA A 99 -0.74 -6.24 6.03
C ALA A 99 -0.12 -5.45 7.19
N ALA A 100 0.96 -5.95 7.79
CA ALA A 100 1.68 -5.28 8.87
C ALA A 100 2.24 -3.92 8.44
N ILE A 101 2.82 -3.86 7.25
CA ILE A 101 3.39 -2.61 6.73
C ILE A 101 2.32 -1.59 6.33
N LYS A 102 1.14 -2.04 5.90
CA LYS A 102 0.00 -1.17 5.59
C LYS A 102 -0.71 -0.63 6.84
N HIS A 103 -0.37 -1.13 8.02
CA HIS A 103 -1.03 -0.73 9.25
C HIS A 103 -0.65 0.72 9.64
N PRO A 104 -1.62 1.59 10.04
CA PRO A 104 -1.35 3.00 10.38
C PRO A 104 -0.30 3.22 11.48
N ASN A 105 -0.11 2.23 12.36
CA ASN A 105 0.89 2.26 13.42
C ASN A 105 2.30 1.85 12.96
N ALA A 106 2.49 1.51 11.67
CA ALA A 106 3.81 1.23 11.14
C ALA A 106 4.71 2.47 11.21
N THR A 107 5.89 2.29 11.77
CA THR A 107 6.88 3.35 11.97
C THR A 107 7.91 3.39 10.84
N SER A 108 8.70 4.45 10.77
CA SER A 108 9.84 4.55 9.85
C SER A 108 10.77 3.34 9.95
N GLU A 109 11.03 2.82 11.15
CA GLU A 109 11.87 1.62 11.36
C GLU A 109 11.26 0.36 10.72
N HIS A 110 9.92 0.21 10.79
CA HIS A 110 9.22 -0.88 10.11
C HIS A 110 9.35 -0.76 8.59
N LEU A 111 9.24 0.47 8.05
CA LEU A 111 9.41 0.74 6.62
C LEU A 111 10.84 0.44 6.16
N ASP A 112 11.86 0.83 6.95
CA ASP A 112 13.26 0.51 6.67
C ASP A 112 13.51 -0.99 6.59
N LYS A 113 12.89 -1.76 7.49
CA LYS A 113 12.95 -3.23 7.48
C LYS A 113 12.25 -3.80 6.25
N ALA A 114 11.05 -3.34 5.96
CA ALA A 114 10.23 -3.81 4.84
C ALA A 114 10.86 -3.49 3.47
N LEU A 115 11.57 -2.37 3.32
CA LEU A 115 12.33 -2.04 2.11
C LEU A 115 13.53 -2.97 1.83
N ASN A 116 13.86 -3.87 2.74
CA ASN A 116 14.85 -4.93 2.52
C ASN A 116 14.20 -6.31 2.35
N ASP A 117 12.87 -6.37 2.29
CA ASP A 117 12.15 -7.63 2.12
C ASP A 117 12.49 -8.27 0.76
N GLU A 118 12.53 -9.58 0.73
CA GLU A 118 12.76 -10.34 -0.50
C GLU A 118 11.62 -10.14 -1.52
N ASN A 119 10.39 -9.94 -1.02
CA ASN A 119 9.18 -9.82 -1.81
C ASN A 119 8.91 -8.36 -2.21
N GLU A 120 8.69 -8.11 -3.50
CA GLU A 120 8.43 -6.78 -4.04
C GLU A 120 7.15 -6.14 -3.54
N TYR A 121 6.09 -6.90 -3.26
CA TYR A 121 4.83 -6.35 -2.75
C TYR A 121 4.98 -5.77 -1.35
N VAL A 122 5.81 -6.39 -0.50
CA VAL A 122 6.13 -5.87 0.83
C VAL A 122 6.96 -4.58 0.72
N ARG A 123 7.96 -4.54 -0.19
CA ARG A 123 8.76 -3.33 -0.45
C ARG A 123 7.91 -2.20 -1.03
N GLU A 124 7.01 -2.52 -1.98
CA GLU A 124 6.07 -1.57 -2.57
C GLU A 124 5.12 -1.00 -1.50
N ALA A 125 4.53 -1.85 -0.66
CA ALA A 125 3.67 -1.42 0.44
C ALA A 125 4.38 -0.47 1.40
N ALA A 126 5.68 -0.69 1.67
CA ALA A 126 6.48 0.21 2.51
C ALA A 126 6.62 1.61 1.90
N ILE A 127 6.78 1.69 0.59
CA ILE A 127 6.88 2.97 -0.12
C ILE A 127 5.54 3.67 -0.24
N GLN A 128 4.45 2.93 -0.41
CA GLN A 128 3.11 3.51 -0.48
C GLN A 128 2.61 4.02 0.89
N HIS A 129 3.29 3.68 1.99
CA HIS A 129 2.87 4.07 3.31
C HIS A 129 3.05 5.58 3.55
N PRO A 130 2.05 6.30 4.13
CA PRO A 130 2.12 7.76 4.34
C PRO A 130 3.33 8.25 5.16
N ASN A 131 3.90 7.39 6.00
CA ASN A 131 5.09 7.69 6.79
C ASN A 131 6.41 7.50 6.02
N ALA A 132 6.37 7.16 4.72
CA ALA A 132 7.57 7.04 3.92
C ALA A 132 8.25 8.41 3.76
N THR A 133 9.52 8.45 4.12
CA THR A 133 10.36 9.66 4.08
C THR A 133 11.11 9.77 2.74
N SER A 134 11.70 10.93 2.48
CA SER A 134 12.58 11.12 1.31
C SER A 134 13.69 10.07 1.23
N GLU A 135 14.28 9.66 2.36
CA GLU A 135 15.31 8.62 2.41
C GLU A 135 14.80 7.25 1.97
N HIS A 136 13.56 6.91 2.34
CA HIS A 136 12.90 5.69 1.86
C HIS A 136 12.70 5.73 0.33
N LEU A 137 12.28 6.89 -0.22
CA LEU A 137 12.10 7.07 -1.66
C LEU A 137 13.43 6.97 -2.41
N ASP A 138 14.51 7.58 -1.89
CA ASP A 138 15.87 7.47 -2.45
C ASP A 138 16.32 6.01 -2.55
N LYS A 139 16.07 5.22 -1.52
CA LYS A 139 16.38 3.79 -1.49
C LYS A 139 15.52 3.03 -2.52
N ALA A 140 14.22 3.25 -2.53
CA ALA A 140 13.28 2.57 -3.41
C ALA A 140 13.49 2.88 -4.90
N LEU A 141 13.95 4.09 -5.25
CA LEU A 141 14.36 4.45 -6.63
C LEU A 141 15.60 3.68 -7.14
N ASN A 142 16.24 2.88 -6.30
CA ASN A 142 17.31 1.95 -6.71
C ASN A 142 16.86 0.48 -6.62
N ASP A 143 15.57 0.21 -6.38
CA ASP A 143 15.07 -1.15 -6.30
C ASP A 143 15.21 -1.89 -7.64
N LYS A 144 15.46 -3.19 -7.56
CA LYS A 144 15.52 -4.07 -8.74
C LYS A 144 14.20 -4.17 -9.49
N ASN A 145 13.08 -3.99 -8.79
CA ASN A 145 11.73 -4.11 -9.34
C ASN A 145 11.19 -2.73 -9.76
N GLU A 146 10.72 -2.61 -10.99
CA GLU A 146 10.19 -1.35 -11.55
C GLU A 146 8.95 -0.85 -10.82
N TYR A 147 8.09 -1.72 -10.29
CA TYR A 147 6.88 -1.30 -9.57
C TYR A 147 7.23 -0.62 -8.25
N VAL A 148 8.28 -1.07 -7.55
CA VAL A 148 8.78 -0.39 -6.35
C VAL A 148 9.36 0.99 -6.71
N ARG A 149 10.10 1.12 -7.83
CA ARG A 149 10.61 2.42 -8.30
C ARG A 149 9.47 3.34 -8.74
N ILE A 150 8.43 2.81 -9.41
CA ILE A 150 7.21 3.56 -9.79
C ILE A 150 6.48 4.05 -8.53
N ALA A 151 6.27 3.19 -7.54
CA ALA A 151 5.63 3.57 -6.28
C ALA A 151 6.40 4.71 -5.59
N ALA A 152 7.74 4.67 -5.60
CA ALA A 152 8.56 5.73 -5.03
C ALA A 152 8.36 7.07 -5.72
N ILE A 153 8.32 7.09 -7.05
CA ILE A 153 8.13 8.36 -7.77
C ILE A 153 6.69 8.87 -7.74
N GLN A 154 5.72 7.99 -7.57
CA GLN A 154 4.31 8.38 -7.41
C GLN A 154 3.97 8.87 -6.00
N HIS A 155 4.87 8.68 -5.03
CA HIS A 155 4.61 9.09 -3.66
C HIS A 155 4.54 10.62 -3.54
N PRO A 156 3.57 11.18 -2.78
CA PRO A 156 3.40 12.64 -2.63
C PRO A 156 4.62 13.39 -2.12
N ASN A 157 5.51 12.71 -1.38
CA ASN A 157 6.76 13.27 -0.87
C ASN A 157 7.91 13.24 -1.89
N ALA A 158 7.67 12.79 -3.13
CA ALA A 158 8.71 12.79 -4.14
C ALA A 158 9.11 14.23 -4.51
N THR A 159 10.41 14.49 -4.46
CA THR A 159 11.00 15.79 -4.74
C THR A 159 11.41 15.92 -6.21
N LYS A 160 11.83 17.14 -6.60
CA LYS A 160 12.39 17.36 -7.93
C LYS A 160 13.59 16.43 -8.21
N GLU A 161 14.45 16.20 -7.22
CA GLU A 161 15.62 15.34 -7.31
C GLU A 161 15.24 13.88 -7.59
N HIS A 162 14.16 13.39 -6.95
CA HIS A 162 13.61 12.07 -7.23
C HIS A 162 13.11 11.97 -8.68
N ILE A 163 12.41 13.00 -9.18
CA ILE A 163 11.92 13.06 -10.56
C ILE A 163 13.08 13.08 -11.54
N ASP A 164 14.11 13.91 -11.28
CA ASP A 164 15.33 13.98 -12.11
C ASP A 164 16.03 12.63 -12.21
N LYS A 165 16.09 11.88 -11.11
CA LYS A 165 16.66 10.53 -11.05
C LYS A 165 15.79 9.54 -11.83
N ALA A 166 14.49 9.52 -11.61
CA ALA A 166 13.56 8.60 -12.25
C ALA A 166 13.45 8.83 -13.77
N LEU A 167 13.64 10.06 -14.27
CA LEU A 167 13.73 10.35 -15.71
C LEU A 167 15.03 9.85 -16.38
N ASN A 168 15.96 9.25 -15.61
CA ASN A 168 17.12 8.54 -16.13
C ASN A 168 17.01 7.02 -15.94
N ASP A 169 15.87 6.53 -15.48
CA ASP A 169 15.67 5.10 -15.27
C ASP A 169 15.77 4.33 -16.59
N GLY A 170 16.29 3.11 -16.51
CA GLY A 170 16.35 2.21 -17.68
C GLY A 170 14.97 1.76 -18.15
N ASP A 171 13.99 1.74 -17.24
CA ASP A 171 12.62 1.34 -17.52
C ASP A 171 11.77 2.55 -17.96
N SER A 172 11.06 2.41 -19.08
CA SER A 172 10.24 3.47 -19.65
C SER A 172 8.99 3.80 -18.83
N ASP A 173 8.45 2.83 -18.08
CA ASP A 173 7.27 3.05 -17.26
C ASP A 173 7.61 3.84 -16.00
N VAL A 174 8.84 3.68 -15.47
CA VAL A 174 9.38 4.55 -14.41
C VAL A 174 9.55 5.98 -14.91
N ARG A 175 10.12 6.18 -16.13
CA ARG A 175 10.26 7.53 -16.74
C ARG A 175 8.90 8.16 -17.03
N TYR A 176 7.93 7.34 -17.49
CA TYR A 176 6.54 7.76 -17.68
C TYR A 176 5.90 8.21 -16.36
N ALA A 177 6.04 7.44 -15.28
CA ALA A 177 5.53 7.82 -13.97
C ALA A 177 6.18 9.10 -13.45
N ALA A 178 7.48 9.28 -13.69
CA ALA A 178 8.22 10.46 -13.29
C ALA A 178 7.69 11.75 -13.94
N ILE A 179 7.40 11.72 -15.23
CA ILE A 179 6.89 12.92 -15.93
C ILE A 179 5.41 13.21 -15.64
N GLN A 180 4.66 12.23 -15.12
CA GLN A 180 3.31 12.47 -14.64
C GLN A 180 3.24 13.17 -13.27
N HIS A 181 4.36 13.20 -12.54
CA HIS A 181 4.35 13.75 -11.18
C HIS A 181 4.09 15.24 -11.18
N PRO A 182 3.14 15.78 -10.36
CA PRO A 182 2.75 17.19 -10.38
C PRO A 182 3.91 18.18 -10.14
N ASN A 183 4.96 17.73 -9.45
CA ASN A 183 6.15 18.52 -9.15
C ASN A 183 7.20 18.49 -10.28
N ALA A 184 6.90 17.87 -11.44
CA ALA A 184 7.82 17.89 -12.56
C ALA A 184 8.02 19.31 -13.06
N SER A 185 9.28 19.72 -13.16
CA SER A 185 9.70 21.06 -13.57
C SER A 185 9.71 21.20 -15.10
N LYS A 186 9.91 22.44 -15.58
CA LYS A 186 10.10 22.71 -17.04
C LYS A 186 11.29 21.92 -17.58
N GLU A 187 12.38 21.84 -16.83
CA GLU A 187 13.58 21.10 -17.19
C GLU A 187 13.31 19.58 -17.28
N ASN A 188 12.43 19.06 -16.42
CA ASN A 188 11.98 17.67 -16.51
C ASN A 188 11.17 17.42 -17.79
N ILE A 189 10.31 18.37 -18.18
CA ILE A 189 9.56 18.31 -19.44
C ILE A 189 10.51 18.33 -20.63
N ASP A 190 11.49 19.26 -20.64
CA ASP A 190 12.51 19.33 -21.69
C ASP A 190 13.26 18.01 -21.88
N LYS A 191 13.60 17.36 -20.76
CA LYS A 191 14.25 16.06 -20.78
C LYS A 191 13.33 14.97 -21.32
N ALA A 192 12.10 14.89 -20.81
CA ALA A 192 11.12 13.87 -21.23
C ALA A 192 10.71 14.02 -22.70
N LEU A 193 10.76 15.22 -23.28
CA LEU A 193 10.54 15.46 -24.72
C LEU A 193 11.65 14.91 -25.62
N ASN A 194 12.75 14.42 -25.07
CA ASN A 194 13.80 13.73 -25.81
C ASN A 194 13.82 12.21 -25.51
N ASP A 195 12.80 11.69 -24.82
CA ASP A 195 12.72 10.26 -24.52
C ASP A 195 12.58 9.43 -25.79
N GLU A 196 13.16 8.25 -25.79
CA GLU A 196 13.04 7.30 -26.92
C GLU A 196 11.59 6.83 -27.14
N TYR A 197 10.77 6.77 -26.08
CA TYR A 197 9.39 6.30 -26.15
C TYR A 197 8.41 7.48 -26.33
N TRP A 198 7.61 7.39 -27.38
CA TRP A 198 6.65 8.44 -27.75
C TRP A 198 5.62 8.74 -26.65
N TYR A 199 5.21 7.75 -25.84
CA TYR A 199 4.22 7.97 -24.79
C TYR A 199 4.78 8.76 -23.60
N VAL A 200 6.08 8.66 -23.34
CA VAL A 200 6.75 9.54 -22.36
C VAL A 200 6.77 10.98 -22.88
N ARG A 201 7.13 11.18 -24.19
CA ARG A 201 7.10 12.49 -24.84
C ARG A 201 5.69 13.09 -24.90
N GLU A 202 4.67 12.27 -25.23
CA GLU A 202 3.25 12.71 -25.24
C GLU A 202 2.80 13.15 -23.85
N THR A 203 3.17 12.39 -22.80
CA THR A 203 2.83 12.73 -21.41
C THR A 203 3.49 14.03 -20.98
N ALA A 204 4.73 14.27 -21.35
CA ALA A 204 5.43 15.52 -21.08
C ALA A 204 4.68 16.74 -21.68
N ILE A 205 4.14 16.61 -22.88
CA ILE A 205 3.36 17.68 -23.53
C ILE A 205 2.03 17.93 -22.82
N ARG A 206 1.41 16.91 -22.26
CA ARG A 206 0.15 17.06 -21.51
C ARG A 206 0.33 17.59 -20.09
N HIS A 207 1.58 17.75 -19.64
CA HIS A 207 1.86 18.19 -18.28
C HIS A 207 1.41 19.65 -18.03
N PRO A 208 0.85 20.00 -16.86
CA PRO A 208 0.39 21.37 -16.56
C PRO A 208 1.47 22.47 -16.73
N ASN A 209 2.72 22.12 -16.49
CA ASN A 209 3.87 23.02 -16.56
C ASN A 209 4.47 23.16 -17.97
N VAL A 210 3.82 22.61 -19.02
CA VAL A 210 4.25 22.73 -20.40
C VAL A 210 4.28 24.20 -20.83
N THR A 211 5.29 24.60 -21.57
CA THR A 211 5.46 25.96 -22.11
C THR A 211 5.21 25.98 -23.61
N LYS A 212 5.10 27.20 -24.18
CA LYS A 212 4.99 27.36 -25.62
C LYS A 212 6.18 26.76 -26.38
N GLU A 213 7.40 26.90 -25.83
CA GLU A 213 8.61 26.31 -26.44
C GLU A 213 8.53 24.79 -26.51
N HIS A 214 8.00 24.14 -25.45
CA HIS A 214 7.76 22.70 -25.45
C HIS A 214 6.76 22.29 -26.54
N LEU A 215 5.67 23.04 -26.69
CA LEU A 215 4.67 22.81 -27.75
C LEU A 215 5.26 22.95 -29.13
N ASP A 216 6.02 24.05 -29.39
CA ASP A 216 6.67 24.32 -30.67
C ASP A 216 7.65 23.18 -31.03
N LYS A 217 8.39 22.65 -30.06
CA LYS A 217 9.26 21.49 -30.24
C LYS A 217 8.46 20.23 -30.60
N ALA A 218 7.38 19.95 -29.87
CA ALA A 218 6.57 18.76 -30.05
C ALA A 218 5.79 18.73 -31.37
N LEU A 219 5.49 19.89 -31.98
CA LEU A 219 4.87 19.97 -33.31
C LEU A 219 5.74 19.33 -34.42
N ASN A 220 7.04 19.19 -34.19
CA ASN A 220 7.99 18.56 -35.10
C ASN A 220 8.38 17.11 -34.67
N ASP A 221 7.68 16.52 -33.69
CA ASP A 221 7.98 15.15 -33.23
C ASP A 221 7.75 14.15 -34.37
N GLU A 222 8.56 13.10 -34.39
CA GLU A 222 8.43 12.00 -35.34
C GLU A 222 7.09 11.26 -35.20
N ASN A 223 6.58 11.13 -33.95
CA ASN A 223 5.34 10.43 -33.64
C ASN A 223 4.13 11.36 -33.75
N TRP A 224 3.15 10.96 -34.55
CA TRP A 224 1.94 11.75 -34.80
C TRP A 224 1.12 12.03 -33.52
N ARG A 225 1.13 11.13 -32.50
CA ARG A 225 0.40 11.32 -31.25
C ARG A 225 0.97 12.47 -30.43
N VAL A 226 2.30 12.60 -30.42
CA VAL A 226 2.98 13.72 -29.74
C VAL A 226 2.63 15.05 -30.44
N ARG A 227 2.64 15.07 -31.80
CA ARG A 227 2.23 16.25 -32.56
C ARG A 227 0.76 16.62 -32.33
N ASP A 228 -0.14 15.61 -32.31
CA ASP A 228 -1.58 15.80 -32.05
C ASP A 228 -1.83 16.35 -30.64
N ALA A 229 -1.11 15.81 -29.63
CA ALA A 229 -1.16 16.32 -28.26
C ALA A 229 -0.76 17.81 -28.20
N ALA A 230 0.30 18.20 -28.90
CA ALA A 230 0.74 19.60 -28.94
C ALA A 230 -0.28 20.55 -29.61
N ILE A 231 -0.94 20.08 -30.70
CA ILE A 231 -2.00 20.84 -31.39
C ILE A 231 -3.24 21.02 -30.51
N SER A 232 -3.58 19.99 -29.72
CA SER A 232 -4.80 19.93 -28.89
C SER A 232 -4.74 20.82 -27.65
N ILE A 233 -3.56 21.29 -27.26
CA ILE A 233 -3.40 22.16 -26.08
C ILE A 233 -3.59 23.62 -26.53
N PRO A 234 -4.57 24.36 -25.92
CA PRO A 234 -4.76 25.77 -26.23
C PRO A 234 -3.48 26.56 -25.99
N ASN A 235 -3.13 27.44 -26.96
CA ASN A 235 -1.95 28.32 -26.85
C ASN A 235 -1.91 28.98 -25.47
N LYS A 236 -0.96 28.57 -24.66
CA LYS A 236 -0.60 29.30 -23.44
C LYS A 236 0.20 30.52 -23.88
N GLY A 237 -0.53 31.63 -24.06
CA GLY A 237 0.07 32.94 -24.43
C GLY A 237 1.01 33.46 -23.35
#